data_886fabadab25958a8cee234a9e15b3a8
#
_entry.id   886fabadab25958a8cee234a9e15b3a8
#
_cell.length_a   1.000
_cell.length_b   1.000
_cell.length_c   1.000
_cell.angle_alpha   90.00
_cell.angle_beta   90.00
_cell.angle_gamma   90.00
#
_symmetry.space_group_name_H-M   'P 1'
#
loop_
_entity.id
_entity.type
_entity.pdbx_description
1 polymer ?
#
loop_
_entity_poly.entity_id
_entity_poly.type
_entity_poly.pdbx_seq_one_letter_code
_entity_poly.pdbx_strand_id
1 'polypeptide(L)'
;MMAGSLIKNPGGGIAPTGGYIAGKKELVEMCAYRLTTPVTGKEIGATLNANRELFMGAYHAPHVTGEALKTAVFASALFEILGYETSPKYNDARGDIIQLIMLGNAEKVCRFCEGVQSGSAVDSFVSPIPSDMPGYESQVVMAAGAFTLGSSIELSADAPLREPYAVWMQGSLNFHSGKLGVMLAASKILRDEK
;
A
#
# COMPACT_ATOMS: atom_id res chain seq x y z
N MET A 1 4.38 3.14 22.88
CA MET A 1 4.28 1.80 22.29
C MET A 1 3.70 1.93 20.91
N MET A 2 4.26 1.21 19.95
CA MET A 2 3.74 1.09 18.60
C MET A 2 3.66 -0.39 18.19
N ALA A 3 2.76 -0.70 17.29
CA ALA A 3 2.62 -2.03 16.71
C ALA A 3 2.41 -1.92 15.20
N GLY A 4 2.82 -2.93 14.47
CA GLY A 4 2.68 -2.96 13.03
C GLY A 4 2.74 -4.36 12.45
N SER A 5 2.42 -4.45 11.15
CA SER A 5 2.43 -5.69 10.40
C SER A 5 3.75 -5.86 9.66
N LEU A 6 4.30 -7.07 9.67
CA LEU A 6 5.50 -7.42 8.89
C LEU A 6 5.17 -7.87 7.46
N ILE A 7 3.90 -8.11 7.13
CA ILE A 7 3.49 -8.30 5.73
C ILE A 7 3.31 -6.97 4.97
N LYS A 8 3.68 -5.86 5.60
CA LYS A 8 3.72 -4.49 5.04
C LYS A 8 5.17 -4.02 4.93
N ASN A 9 5.39 -2.76 4.67
CA ASN A 9 6.72 -2.19 4.45
C ASN A 9 7.79 -2.60 5.47
N PRO A 10 7.49 -2.72 6.81
CA PRO A 10 8.48 -3.17 7.77
C PRO A 10 9.02 -4.58 7.55
N GLY A 11 8.32 -5.41 6.80
CA GLY A 11 8.77 -6.75 6.39
C GLY A 11 9.39 -6.80 4.99
N GLY A 12 9.60 -5.65 4.33
CA GLY A 12 10.38 -5.52 3.10
C GLY A 12 9.83 -6.29 1.88
N GLY A 13 8.56 -6.73 1.91
CA GLY A 13 7.97 -7.59 0.87
C GLY A 13 8.45 -9.04 0.91
N ILE A 14 9.22 -9.43 1.91
CA ILE A 14 9.79 -10.77 2.05
C ILE A 14 9.14 -11.53 3.20
N ALA A 15 8.83 -10.86 4.30
CA ALA A 15 8.22 -11.50 5.46
C ALA A 15 6.84 -12.08 5.12
N PRO A 16 6.62 -13.40 5.24
CA PRO A 16 5.38 -14.05 4.81
C PRO A 16 4.24 -13.85 5.81
N THR A 17 4.56 -13.45 7.03
CA THR A 17 3.62 -13.30 8.14
C THR A 17 4.23 -12.43 9.23
N GLY A 18 3.49 -12.20 10.29
CA GLY A 18 4.00 -11.64 11.53
C GLY A 18 3.64 -10.17 11.75
N GLY A 19 3.98 -9.73 12.93
CA GLY A 19 3.83 -8.36 13.38
C GLY A 19 4.92 -8.02 14.39
N TYR A 20 5.00 -6.76 14.74
CA TYR A 20 5.92 -6.29 15.77
C TYR A 20 5.22 -5.37 16.76
N ILE A 21 5.72 -5.40 17.99
CA ILE A 21 5.38 -4.44 19.02
C ILE A 21 6.68 -3.87 19.57
N ALA A 22 6.81 -2.56 19.58
CA ALA A 22 7.97 -1.86 20.09
C ALA A 22 7.58 -0.75 21.06
N GLY A 23 8.38 -0.55 22.11
CA GLY A 23 8.11 0.48 23.09
C GLY A 23 8.73 0.18 24.45
N LYS A 24 8.13 0.73 25.51
CA LYS A 24 8.59 0.50 26.87
C LYS A 24 8.52 -0.99 27.22
N LYS A 25 9.59 -1.50 27.84
CA LYS A 25 9.74 -2.93 28.17
C LYS A 25 8.51 -3.51 28.87
N GLU A 26 8.04 -2.84 29.90
CA GLU A 26 6.87 -3.28 30.69
C GLU A 26 5.63 -3.51 29.82
N LEU A 27 5.34 -2.59 28.88
CA LEU A 27 4.18 -2.67 27.99
C LEU A 27 4.35 -3.79 26.96
N VAL A 28 5.56 -3.97 26.44
CA VAL A 28 5.86 -5.05 25.50
C VAL A 28 5.73 -6.42 26.16
N GLU A 29 6.19 -6.55 27.42
CA GLU A 29 6.03 -7.77 28.21
C GLU A 29 4.55 -8.08 28.48
N MET A 30 3.75 -7.10 28.86
CA MET A 30 2.30 -7.29 29.04
C MET A 30 1.63 -7.78 27.75
N CYS A 31 2.01 -7.23 26.60
CA CYS A 31 1.52 -7.70 25.30
C CYS A 31 1.95 -9.14 25.03
N ALA A 32 3.18 -9.51 25.37
CA ALA A 32 3.67 -10.87 25.18
C ALA A 32 2.84 -11.89 25.96
N TYR A 33 2.51 -11.59 27.21
CA TYR A 33 1.63 -12.48 28.03
C TYR A 33 0.21 -12.62 27.45
N ARG A 34 -0.26 -11.64 26.71
CA ARG A 34 -1.60 -11.68 26.10
C ARG A 34 -1.62 -12.36 24.73
N LEU A 35 -0.56 -12.19 23.95
CA LEU A 35 -0.48 -12.64 22.56
C LEU A 35 0.16 -14.01 22.37
N THR A 36 0.84 -14.52 23.38
CA THR A 36 1.48 -15.82 23.36
C THR A 36 0.78 -16.79 24.35
N THR A 37 1.42 -17.88 24.67
CA THR A 37 0.90 -18.83 25.66
C THR A 37 0.73 -18.13 27.01
N PRO A 38 -0.46 -18.19 27.62
CA PRO A 38 -0.69 -17.58 28.93
C PRO A 38 0.38 -18.00 29.96
N VAL A 39 0.82 -17.03 30.76
CA VAL A 39 1.81 -17.18 31.83
C VAL A 39 3.27 -17.30 31.34
N THR A 40 3.54 -17.85 30.16
CA THR A 40 4.91 -18.07 29.69
C THR A 40 5.49 -16.91 28.88
N GLY A 41 4.61 -16.03 28.37
CA GLY A 41 5.06 -14.87 27.60
C GLY A 41 5.83 -15.24 26.33
N LYS A 42 6.88 -14.47 26.03
CA LYS A 42 7.69 -14.60 24.81
C LYS A 42 8.75 -15.71 24.84
N GLU A 43 8.88 -16.42 25.93
CA GLU A 43 9.91 -17.46 26.09
C GLU A 43 9.59 -18.73 25.31
N ILE A 44 8.32 -18.92 24.97
CA ILE A 44 7.83 -20.03 24.18
C ILE A 44 7.08 -19.49 22.97
N GLY A 45 7.36 -20.02 21.82
CA GLY A 45 6.67 -19.68 20.58
C GLY A 45 7.33 -20.31 19.38
N ALA A 46 6.52 -20.65 18.37
CA ALA A 46 7.00 -21.15 17.10
C ALA A 46 7.05 -20.01 16.09
N THR A 47 8.19 -19.84 15.44
CA THR A 47 8.36 -18.89 14.33
C THR A 47 8.08 -19.53 12.97
N LEU A 48 7.66 -20.78 12.94
CA LEU A 48 7.30 -21.54 11.74
C LEU A 48 8.41 -21.52 10.67
N ASN A 49 9.67 -21.50 11.10
CA ASN A 49 10.86 -21.34 10.26
C ASN A 49 10.97 -20.00 9.48
N ALA A 50 10.15 -19.02 9.80
CA ALA A 50 10.11 -17.74 9.09
C ALA A 50 11.18 -16.71 9.55
N ASN A 51 12.04 -17.05 10.50
CA ASN A 51 13.03 -16.11 11.05
C ASN A 51 13.91 -15.48 9.98
N ARG A 52 14.39 -16.26 9.01
CA ARG A 52 15.25 -15.76 7.94
C ARG A 52 14.53 -14.68 7.13
N GLU A 53 13.31 -14.95 6.71
CA GLU A 53 12.49 -14.03 5.92
C GLU A 53 12.13 -12.79 6.74
N LEU A 54 11.84 -12.94 8.04
CA LEU A 54 11.55 -11.81 8.92
C LEU A 54 12.78 -10.88 9.06
N PHE A 55 13.97 -11.42 9.28
CA PHE A 55 15.20 -10.62 9.38
C PHE A 55 15.62 -10.01 8.04
N MET A 56 15.53 -10.76 6.96
CA MET A 56 15.81 -10.24 5.62
C MET A 56 14.83 -9.15 5.23
N GLY A 57 13.55 -9.34 5.54
CA GLY A 57 12.51 -8.35 5.31
C GLY A 57 12.80 -7.05 6.07
N ALA A 58 13.12 -7.15 7.35
CA ALA A 58 13.49 -5.99 8.15
C ALA A 58 14.75 -5.28 7.61
N TYR A 59 15.73 -6.03 7.11
CA TYR A 59 16.93 -5.47 6.47
C TYR A 59 16.62 -4.70 5.19
N HIS A 60 15.70 -5.20 4.37
CA HIS A 60 15.30 -4.54 3.11
C HIS A 60 14.24 -3.44 3.30
N ALA A 61 13.54 -3.40 4.42
CA ALA A 61 12.43 -2.50 4.66
C ALA A 61 12.73 -1.00 4.39
N PRO A 62 13.89 -0.44 4.78
CA PRO A 62 14.21 0.96 4.49
C PRO A 62 14.31 1.24 3.00
N HIS A 63 14.90 0.33 2.22
CA HIS A 63 14.97 0.46 0.76
C HIS A 63 13.59 0.42 0.13
N VAL A 64 12.78 -0.57 0.45
CA VAL A 64 11.41 -0.74 -0.07
C VAL A 64 10.53 0.46 0.27
N THR A 65 10.61 0.96 1.50
CA THR A 65 9.89 2.17 1.91
C THR A 65 10.35 3.40 1.14
N GLY A 66 11.66 3.53 0.91
CA GLY A 66 12.22 4.61 0.08
C GLY A 66 11.72 4.58 -1.36
N GLU A 67 11.58 3.40 -1.96
CA GLU A 67 11.04 3.23 -3.32
C GLU A 67 9.55 3.60 -3.40
N ALA A 68 8.77 3.22 -2.39
CA ALA A 68 7.36 3.62 -2.27
C ALA A 68 7.21 5.14 -2.11
N LEU A 69 8.07 5.78 -1.30
CA LEU A 69 8.08 7.24 -1.16
C LEU A 69 8.42 7.96 -2.48
N LYS A 70 9.42 7.48 -3.22
CA LYS A 70 9.74 8.04 -4.55
C LYS A 70 8.55 7.94 -5.50
N THR A 71 7.83 6.80 -5.48
CA THR A 71 6.65 6.59 -6.30
C THR A 71 5.52 7.55 -5.91
N ALA A 72 5.28 7.74 -4.62
CA ALA A 72 4.29 8.68 -4.12
C ALA A 72 4.61 10.13 -4.53
N VAL A 73 5.86 10.57 -4.37
CA VAL A 73 6.30 11.91 -4.80
C VAL A 73 6.15 12.09 -6.32
N PHE A 74 6.53 11.09 -7.10
CA PHE A 74 6.36 11.12 -8.57
C PHE A 74 4.88 11.23 -8.96
N ALA A 75 4.02 10.44 -8.33
CA ALA A 75 2.58 10.47 -8.60
C ALA A 75 1.98 11.84 -8.27
N SER A 76 2.30 12.41 -7.10
CA SER A 76 1.88 13.75 -6.73
C SER A 76 2.31 14.78 -7.79
N ALA A 77 3.59 14.82 -8.13
CA ALA A 77 4.11 15.77 -9.11
C ALA A 77 3.44 15.63 -10.50
N LEU A 78 3.27 14.39 -10.98
CA LEU A 78 2.63 14.14 -12.26
C LEU A 78 1.18 14.61 -12.28
N PHE A 79 0.40 14.25 -11.26
CA PHE A 79 -1.02 14.59 -11.20
C PHE A 79 -1.24 16.09 -10.94
N GLU A 80 -0.37 16.76 -10.19
CA GLU A 80 -0.40 18.23 -10.07
C GLU A 80 -0.14 18.93 -11.41
N ILE A 81 0.82 18.44 -12.21
CA ILE A 81 1.07 18.94 -13.58
C ILE A 81 -0.17 18.74 -14.48
N LEU A 82 -0.91 17.66 -14.28
CA LEU A 82 -2.15 17.37 -15.00
C LEU A 82 -3.37 18.16 -14.47
N GLY A 83 -3.20 18.98 -13.43
CA GLY A 83 -4.23 19.86 -12.88
C GLY A 83 -5.09 19.21 -11.79
N TYR A 84 -4.70 18.06 -11.24
CA TYR A 84 -5.41 17.42 -10.13
C TYR A 84 -4.87 17.88 -8.78
N GLU A 85 -5.73 17.93 -7.79
CA GLU A 85 -5.34 18.17 -6.39
C GLU A 85 -4.77 16.90 -5.78
N THR A 86 -3.66 17.04 -5.05
CA THR A 86 -2.99 15.92 -4.36
C THR A 86 -2.69 16.24 -2.89
N SER A 87 -2.61 15.22 -2.05
CA SER A 87 -2.23 15.35 -0.66
C SER A 87 -1.44 14.10 -0.19
N PRO A 88 -0.25 14.25 0.39
CA PRO A 88 0.58 15.44 0.43
C PRO A 88 0.97 15.92 -0.97
N LYS A 89 1.35 17.18 -1.13
CA LYS A 89 1.95 17.68 -2.37
C LYS A 89 3.34 17.09 -2.58
N TYR A 90 3.85 17.14 -3.82
CA TYR A 90 5.13 16.51 -4.15
C TYR A 90 6.31 17.02 -3.31
N ASN A 91 6.26 18.27 -2.80
CA ASN A 91 7.30 18.92 -2.00
C ASN A 91 6.97 19.01 -0.50
N ASP A 92 5.86 18.44 -0.05
CA ASP A 92 5.50 18.41 1.36
C ASP A 92 6.32 17.37 2.13
N ALA A 93 6.50 17.61 3.42
CA ALA A 93 7.02 16.59 4.33
C ALA A 93 6.03 15.43 4.45
N ARG A 94 6.55 14.19 4.43
CA ARG A 94 5.73 12.97 4.47
C ARG A 94 5.98 12.17 5.74
N GLY A 95 4.90 11.70 6.35
CA GLY A 95 4.96 10.79 7.49
C GLY A 95 4.70 9.33 7.11
N ASP A 96 4.24 9.07 5.88
CA ASP A 96 3.91 7.75 5.35
C ASP A 96 4.09 7.68 3.82
N ILE A 97 3.71 6.54 3.23
CA ILE A 97 3.84 6.26 1.80
C ILE A 97 2.54 6.49 1.01
N ILE A 98 1.50 6.98 1.66
CA ILE A 98 0.18 7.15 1.03
C ILE A 98 0.16 8.43 0.19
N GLN A 99 -0.43 8.35 -0.97
CA GLN A 99 -0.69 9.48 -1.85
C GLN A 99 -2.17 9.56 -2.17
N LEU A 100 -2.81 10.62 -1.75
CA LEU A 100 -4.16 10.97 -2.15
C LEU A 100 -4.14 11.75 -3.46
N ILE A 101 -5.01 11.37 -4.40
CA ILE A 101 -5.20 12.07 -5.68
C ILE A 101 -6.70 12.26 -5.87
N MET A 102 -7.15 13.50 -5.99
CA MET A 102 -8.56 13.86 -6.17
C MET A 102 -8.90 13.90 -7.66
N LEU A 103 -9.67 12.93 -8.14
CA LEU A 103 -9.96 12.76 -9.56
C LEU A 103 -11.30 13.39 -9.99
N GLY A 104 -12.18 13.72 -9.04
CA GLY A 104 -13.39 14.51 -9.24
C GLY A 104 -14.61 13.76 -9.79
N ASN A 105 -14.47 12.53 -10.31
CA ASN A 105 -15.61 11.70 -10.70
C ASN A 105 -15.29 10.20 -10.66
N ALA A 106 -16.33 9.36 -10.65
CA ALA A 106 -16.23 7.91 -10.52
C ALA A 106 -15.52 7.26 -11.71
N GLU A 107 -15.70 7.76 -12.92
CA GLU A 107 -15.08 7.21 -14.12
C GLU A 107 -13.56 7.33 -14.07
N LYS A 108 -13.02 8.49 -13.74
CA LYS A 108 -11.58 8.70 -13.59
C LYS A 108 -10.98 7.83 -12.49
N VAL A 109 -11.72 7.61 -11.41
CA VAL A 109 -11.31 6.71 -10.32
C VAL A 109 -11.18 5.27 -10.82
N CYS A 110 -12.15 4.76 -11.58
CA CYS A 110 -12.07 3.44 -12.20
C CYS A 110 -10.90 3.35 -13.19
N ARG A 111 -10.73 4.36 -14.06
CA ARG A 111 -9.63 4.42 -15.04
C ARG A 111 -8.25 4.45 -14.37
N PHE A 112 -8.13 5.17 -13.26
CA PHE A 112 -6.90 5.17 -12.47
C PHE A 112 -6.56 3.76 -12.00
N CYS A 113 -7.50 3.07 -11.37
CA CYS A 113 -7.30 1.72 -10.87
C CYS A 113 -7.00 0.71 -11.99
N GLU A 114 -7.71 0.79 -13.12
CA GLU A 114 -7.42 -0.02 -14.31
C GLU A 114 -6.00 0.24 -14.84
N GLY A 115 -5.56 1.49 -14.87
CA GLY A 115 -4.22 1.85 -15.33
C GLY A 115 -3.14 1.32 -14.40
N VAL A 116 -3.28 1.50 -13.09
CA VAL A 116 -2.38 0.92 -12.08
C VAL A 116 -2.33 -0.60 -12.24
N GLN A 117 -3.50 -1.25 -12.32
CA GLN A 117 -3.60 -2.71 -12.44
C GLN A 117 -2.89 -3.24 -13.70
N SER A 118 -3.05 -2.56 -14.82
CA SER A 118 -2.41 -2.96 -16.08
C SER A 118 -0.88 -2.91 -16.05
N GLY A 119 -0.31 -2.15 -15.11
CA GLY A 119 1.13 -2.08 -14.85
C GLY A 119 1.66 -3.05 -13.80
N SER A 120 0.80 -3.87 -13.22
CA SER A 120 1.19 -4.82 -12.17
C SER A 120 2.06 -5.95 -12.70
N ALA A 121 3.02 -6.39 -11.89
CA ALA A 121 3.96 -7.43 -12.30
C ALA A 121 3.32 -8.83 -12.40
N VAL A 122 2.30 -9.10 -11.59
CA VAL A 122 1.66 -10.44 -11.49
C VAL A 122 0.26 -10.42 -12.09
N ASP A 123 -0.62 -9.58 -11.60
CA ASP A 123 -2.06 -9.61 -11.94
C ASP A 123 -2.46 -8.53 -12.96
N SER A 124 -1.58 -8.18 -13.91
CA SER A 124 -1.84 -7.16 -14.94
C SER A 124 -3.02 -7.45 -15.88
N PHE A 125 -3.42 -8.70 -15.98
CA PHE A 125 -4.56 -9.14 -16.80
C PHE A 125 -5.91 -8.95 -16.12
N VAL A 126 -5.93 -8.67 -14.83
CA VAL A 126 -7.15 -8.41 -14.05
C VAL A 126 -7.68 -7.02 -14.37
N SER A 127 -8.98 -6.89 -14.54
CA SER A 127 -9.67 -5.60 -14.64
C SER A 127 -10.40 -5.29 -13.33
N PRO A 128 -9.98 -4.28 -12.58
CA PRO A 128 -10.67 -3.88 -11.37
C PRO A 128 -12.08 -3.38 -11.69
N ILE A 129 -13.07 -3.84 -10.94
CA ILE A 129 -14.45 -3.38 -11.04
C ILE A 129 -14.94 -2.87 -9.69
N PRO A 130 -15.85 -1.87 -9.68
CA PRO A 130 -16.53 -1.45 -8.46
C PRO A 130 -17.23 -2.62 -7.79
N SER A 131 -17.02 -2.77 -6.49
CA SER A 131 -17.62 -3.85 -5.70
C SER A 131 -18.05 -3.36 -4.32
N ASP A 132 -19.08 -3.98 -3.80
CA ASP A 132 -19.53 -3.71 -2.42
C ASP A 132 -18.50 -4.31 -1.44
N MET A 133 -18.09 -3.51 -0.48
CA MET A 133 -17.11 -3.91 0.52
C MET A 133 -17.71 -3.78 1.93
N PRO A 134 -17.54 -4.78 2.80
CA PRO A 134 -18.00 -4.69 4.18
C PRO A 134 -17.44 -3.46 4.90
N GLY A 135 -18.31 -2.67 5.53
CA GLY A 135 -17.93 -1.47 6.26
C GLY A 135 -17.86 -0.19 5.41
N TYR A 136 -18.15 -0.27 4.12
CA TYR A 136 -18.28 0.90 3.24
C TYR A 136 -19.74 1.11 2.84
N GLU A 137 -20.18 2.37 2.80
CA GLU A 137 -21.50 2.77 2.31
C GLU A 137 -21.55 2.95 0.79
N SER A 138 -20.40 3.05 0.14
CA SER A 138 -20.24 3.17 -1.31
C SER A 138 -19.43 2.01 -1.86
N GLN A 139 -19.62 1.68 -3.13
CA GLN A 139 -18.75 0.75 -3.82
C GLN A 139 -17.30 1.24 -3.80
N VAL A 140 -16.36 0.30 -3.79
CA VAL A 140 -14.93 0.56 -3.84
C VAL A 140 -14.35 -0.14 -5.06
N VAL A 141 -13.49 0.55 -5.80
CA VAL A 141 -12.64 -0.08 -6.80
C VAL A 141 -11.21 -0.15 -6.26
N MET A 142 -10.58 -1.30 -6.42
CA MET A 142 -9.24 -1.54 -5.87
C MET A 142 -8.31 -2.05 -6.97
N ALA A 143 -7.09 -1.51 -7.02
CA ALA A 143 -5.99 -2.06 -7.79
C ALA A 143 -4.91 -2.60 -6.84
N ALA A 144 -4.36 -3.76 -7.15
CA ALA A 144 -3.30 -4.37 -6.35
C ALA A 144 -2.32 -5.14 -7.23
N GLY A 145 -1.04 -5.07 -6.92
CA GLY A 145 0.01 -5.74 -7.69
C GLY A 145 -0.04 -7.26 -7.64
N ALA A 146 -0.61 -7.82 -6.57
CA ALA A 146 -0.74 -9.26 -6.36
C ALA A 146 -1.96 -9.58 -5.49
N PHE A 147 -3.13 -9.69 -6.08
CA PHE A 147 -4.35 -10.11 -5.39
C PHE A 147 -4.24 -11.51 -4.79
N THR A 148 -3.56 -12.40 -5.49
CA THR A 148 -3.41 -13.81 -5.09
C THR A 148 -2.56 -14.00 -3.83
N LEU A 149 -1.68 -13.08 -3.51
CA LEU A 149 -0.83 -13.13 -2.32
C LEU A 149 -1.47 -12.47 -1.09
N GLY A 150 -2.58 -11.76 -1.26
CA GLY A 150 -3.39 -11.18 -0.18
C GLY A 150 -2.72 -10.08 0.65
N SER A 151 -1.46 -9.78 0.42
CA SER A 151 -0.73 -8.70 1.07
C SER A 151 -0.05 -7.85 0.02
N SER A 152 -0.13 -6.55 0.15
CA SER A 152 0.42 -5.69 -0.86
C SER A 152 1.32 -4.64 -0.25
N ILE A 153 2.57 -4.65 -0.71
CA ILE A 153 3.49 -3.52 -0.66
C ILE A 153 3.90 -3.11 -2.09
N GLU A 154 3.40 -3.82 -3.10
CA GLU A 154 3.42 -3.38 -4.49
C GLU A 154 2.54 -2.14 -4.64
N LEU A 155 2.61 -1.51 -5.80
CA LEU A 155 1.75 -0.40 -6.11
C LEU A 155 0.28 -0.84 -6.06
N SER A 156 -0.48 -0.17 -5.22
CA SER A 156 -1.91 -0.43 -5.02
C SER A 156 -2.69 0.87 -4.90
N ALA A 157 -3.98 0.80 -5.13
CA ALA A 157 -4.90 1.92 -5.00
C ALA A 157 -6.23 1.45 -4.44
N ASP A 158 -6.71 2.15 -3.43
CA ASP A 158 -8.04 1.98 -2.84
C ASP A 158 -8.87 3.22 -3.16
N ALA A 159 -10.03 3.03 -3.78
CA ALA A 159 -10.79 4.13 -4.32
C ALA A 159 -12.30 3.95 -4.11
N PRO A 160 -12.88 4.49 -3.03
CA PRO A 160 -14.32 4.52 -2.83
C PRO A 160 -14.99 5.45 -3.84
N LEU A 161 -16.08 4.97 -4.46
CA LEU A 161 -16.86 5.72 -5.44
C LEU A 161 -17.83 6.69 -4.77
N ARG A 162 -17.28 7.67 -4.10
CA ARG A 162 -18.02 8.77 -3.45
C ARG A 162 -17.20 10.05 -3.52
N GLU A 163 -17.86 11.18 -3.39
CA GLU A 163 -17.17 12.47 -3.31
C GLU A 163 -16.12 12.49 -2.17
N PRO A 164 -14.96 13.11 -2.41
CA PRO A 164 -14.53 13.87 -3.59
C PRO A 164 -13.94 13.01 -4.73
N TYR A 165 -14.26 11.72 -4.81
CA TYR A 165 -13.74 10.78 -5.81
C TYR A 165 -12.21 10.74 -5.80
N ALA A 166 -11.69 10.42 -4.65
CA ALA A 166 -10.25 10.37 -4.40
C ALA A 166 -9.73 8.94 -4.39
N VAL A 167 -8.49 8.77 -4.81
CA VAL A 167 -7.74 7.51 -4.77
C VAL A 167 -6.68 7.59 -3.70
N TRP A 168 -6.60 6.59 -2.84
CA TRP A 168 -5.51 6.35 -1.92
C TRP A 168 -4.53 5.37 -2.56
N MET A 169 -3.45 5.91 -3.12
CA MET A 169 -2.38 5.14 -3.73
C MET A 169 -1.25 4.92 -2.73
N GLN A 170 -0.66 3.73 -2.72
CA GLN A 170 0.48 3.42 -1.86
C GLN A 170 1.35 2.31 -2.46
N GLY A 171 2.54 2.13 -1.89
CA GLY A 171 3.43 1.02 -2.20
C GLY A 171 4.32 1.26 -3.41
N SER A 172 4.73 0.19 -3.97
CA SER A 172 5.73 -0.05 -4.99
C SER A 172 7.05 -0.58 -4.41
N LEU A 173 7.40 -1.80 -4.77
CA LEU A 173 8.65 -2.46 -4.35
C LEU A 173 9.89 -1.81 -4.96
N ASN A 174 9.73 -1.20 -6.13
CA ASN A 174 10.74 -0.37 -6.76
C ASN A 174 10.11 0.79 -7.56
N PHE A 175 10.82 1.87 -7.65
CA PHE A 175 10.35 3.10 -8.28
C PHE A 175 10.02 2.92 -9.78
N HIS A 176 10.77 2.13 -10.51
CA HIS A 176 10.57 2.01 -11.96
C HIS A 176 9.24 1.32 -12.29
N SER A 177 8.90 0.26 -11.57
CA SER A 177 7.58 -0.39 -11.70
C SER A 177 6.45 0.52 -11.25
N GLY A 178 6.62 1.20 -10.11
CA GLY A 178 5.65 2.16 -9.61
C GLY A 178 5.40 3.31 -10.57
N LYS A 179 6.47 3.89 -11.11
CA LYS A 179 6.41 4.93 -12.14
C LYS A 179 5.61 4.48 -13.37
N LEU A 180 5.85 3.25 -13.84
CA LEU A 180 5.10 2.70 -14.98
C LEU A 180 3.60 2.63 -14.68
N GLY A 181 3.21 2.08 -13.53
CA GLY A 181 1.80 1.98 -13.12
C GLY A 181 1.12 3.35 -13.02
N VAL A 182 1.79 4.33 -12.42
CA VAL A 182 1.29 5.72 -12.31
C VAL A 182 1.12 6.37 -13.70
N MET A 183 2.08 6.17 -14.60
CA MET A 183 2.00 6.70 -15.97
C MET A 183 0.87 6.04 -16.77
N LEU A 184 0.64 4.74 -16.59
CA LEU A 184 -0.49 4.04 -17.21
C LEU A 184 -1.83 4.53 -16.68
N ALA A 185 -1.93 4.81 -15.37
CA ALA A 185 -3.11 5.41 -14.76
C ALA A 185 -3.42 6.78 -15.38
N ALA A 186 -2.43 7.66 -15.45
CA ALA A 186 -2.57 8.98 -16.10
C ALA A 186 -2.97 8.85 -17.57
N SER A 187 -2.33 7.93 -18.31
CA SER A 187 -2.64 7.71 -19.74
C SER A 187 -4.08 7.24 -19.97
N LYS A 188 -4.61 6.35 -19.10
CA LYS A 188 -5.99 5.89 -19.20
C LYS A 188 -7.00 7.01 -18.96
N ILE A 189 -6.75 7.86 -17.97
CA ILE A 189 -7.62 9.01 -17.68
C ILE A 189 -7.66 9.97 -18.87
N LEU A 190 -6.49 10.30 -19.45
CA LEU A 190 -6.38 11.31 -20.52
C LEU A 190 -6.89 10.84 -21.87
N ARG A 191 -6.98 9.54 -22.15
CA ARG A 191 -7.48 9.02 -23.44
C ARG A 191 -8.97 9.23 -23.63
N ASP A 192 -9.72 9.24 -22.57
CA ASP A 192 -11.18 9.35 -22.60
C ASP A 192 -11.66 10.82 -22.54
N GLU A 193 -10.73 11.77 -22.34
CA GLU A 193 -11.02 13.23 -22.44
C GLU A 193 -10.94 13.79 -23.88
N LYS A 194 -10.68 12.92 -24.87
CA LYS A 194 -10.67 13.27 -26.29
C LYS A 194 -11.89 12.73 -27.01
#